data_a6c1debcad4482d4d6a0bafde9facd6f
#
_entry.id   a6c1debcad4482d4d6a0bafde9facd6f
#
_cell.length_a   1.000
_cell.length_b   1.000
_cell.length_c   1.000
_cell.angle_alpha   90.00
_cell.angle_beta   90.00
_cell.angle_gamma   90.00
#
_symmetry.space_group_name_H-M   'P 1'
#
loop_
_entity.id
_entity.type
_entity.pdbx_description
1 polymer ?
#
loop_
_entity_poly.entity_id
_entity_poly.type
_entity_poly.pdbx_seq_one_letter_code
_entity_poly.pdbx_strand_id
1 'polypeptide(L)'
;MGEKEMRLRRCCFTGHRPEKLGRPEAEVIKSLEREIRSAVADGFQTFISGMARGVDLWAAEIVLALRDEGASIRLICASPYQGFESNWSTAWQKRYAQVMEKADLVRYICPRYSRDCFQRRNEWMVDHSARVIAIYNGELGGTRNTLMYAERNQVPVVHA
;
A
#
# COMPACT_ATOMS: atom_id res chain seq x y z
N MET A 1 23.78 -3.88 0.65
CA MET A 1 22.96 -3.23 -0.40
C MET A 1 22.55 -1.86 0.10
N GLY A 2 22.82 -0.80 -0.65
CA GLY A 2 22.49 0.55 -0.28
C GLY A 2 20.99 0.87 -0.45
N GLU A 3 20.54 1.99 0.13
CA GLU A 3 19.14 2.41 0.07
C GLU A 3 18.65 2.62 -1.36
N LYS A 4 19.46 3.20 -2.23
CA LYS A 4 19.11 3.41 -3.65
C LYS A 4 18.81 2.09 -4.37
N GLU A 5 19.60 1.05 -4.08
CA GLU A 5 19.42 -0.27 -4.67
C GLU A 5 18.20 -0.98 -4.09
N MET A 6 17.98 -0.87 -2.79
CA MET A 6 16.83 -1.46 -2.12
C MET A 6 15.54 -0.81 -2.62
N ARG A 7 15.53 0.50 -2.84
CA ARG A 7 14.39 1.24 -3.37
C ARG A 7 13.91 0.67 -4.71
N LEU A 8 14.85 0.25 -5.57
CA LEU A 8 14.53 -0.31 -6.89
C LEU A 8 13.76 -1.64 -6.80
N ARG A 9 13.74 -2.27 -5.63
CA ARG A 9 13.05 -3.53 -5.40
C ARG A 9 11.80 -3.39 -4.54
N ARG A 10 11.36 -2.15 -4.28
CA ARG A 10 10.15 -1.89 -3.50
C ARG A 10 9.04 -1.35 -4.37
N CYS A 11 7.84 -1.83 -4.09
CA CYS A 11 6.61 -1.42 -4.73
C CYS A 11 5.61 -1.00 -3.66
N CYS A 12 4.88 0.08 -3.86
CA CYS A 12 3.85 0.51 -2.93
C CYS A 12 2.48 0.56 -3.60
N PHE A 13 1.46 0.81 -2.80
CA PHE A 13 0.07 0.82 -3.25
C PHE A 13 -0.58 2.17 -2.97
N THR A 14 -1.55 2.53 -3.80
CA THR A 14 -2.47 3.61 -3.51
C THR A 14 -3.85 3.27 -4.05
N GLY A 15 -4.89 3.64 -3.33
CA GLY A 15 -6.25 3.35 -3.74
C GLY A 15 -7.26 3.87 -2.74
N HIS A 16 -8.53 3.53 -3.00
CA HIS A 16 -9.66 4.10 -2.27
C HIS A 16 -10.14 3.17 -1.16
N ARG A 17 -10.88 3.75 -0.21
CA ARG A 17 -11.66 2.99 0.76
C ARG A 17 -12.75 2.20 0.03
N PRO A 18 -13.29 1.12 0.63
CA PRO A 18 -14.26 0.24 -0.05
C PRO A 18 -15.46 1.00 -0.65
N GLU A 19 -15.96 2.00 0.05
CA GLU A 19 -17.13 2.77 -0.37
C GLU A 19 -16.91 3.70 -1.55
N LYS A 20 -15.66 3.86 -2.01
CA LYS A 20 -15.29 4.80 -3.09
C LYS A 20 -14.62 4.15 -4.29
N LEU A 21 -14.68 2.84 -4.41
CA LEU A 21 -13.96 2.13 -5.46
C LEU A 21 -14.44 2.41 -6.88
N GLY A 22 -15.75 2.55 -7.09
CA GLY A 22 -16.34 2.66 -8.42
C GLY A 22 -16.30 1.37 -9.24
N ARG A 23 -15.87 0.26 -8.66
CA ARG A 23 -15.76 -1.08 -9.27
C ARG A 23 -16.10 -2.13 -8.22
N PRO A 24 -16.56 -3.34 -8.63
CA PRO A 24 -16.78 -4.42 -7.68
C PRO A 24 -15.51 -4.79 -6.90
N GLU A 25 -15.65 -4.99 -5.60
CA GLU A 25 -14.54 -5.35 -4.71
C GLU A 25 -13.77 -6.58 -5.21
N ALA A 26 -14.49 -7.63 -5.58
CA ALA A 26 -13.86 -8.87 -6.06
C ALA A 26 -13.00 -8.64 -7.31
N GLU A 27 -13.42 -7.75 -8.19
CA GLU A 27 -12.64 -7.38 -9.38
C GLU A 27 -11.38 -6.62 -9.00
N VAL A 28 -11.48 -5.69 -8.06
CA VAL A 28 -10.33 -4.92 -7.56
C VAL A 28 -9.30 -5.86 -6.94
N ILE A 29 -9.73 -6.79 -6.11
CA ILE A 29 -8.84 -7.77 -5.47
C ILE A 29 -8.11 -8.63 -6.51
N LYS A 30 -8.82 -9.09 -7.54
CA LYS A 30 -8.20 -9.83 -8.64
C LYS A 30 -7.16 -9.00 -9.39
N SER A 31 -7.48 -7.74 -9.67
CA SER A 31 -6.55 -6.84 -10.34
C SER A 31 -5.29 -6.60 -9.50
N LEU A 32 -5.45 -6.41 -8.19
CA LEU A 32 -4.33 -6.26 -7.28
C LEU A 32 -3.44 -7.49 -7.26
N GLU A 33 -4.03 -8.68 -7.17
CA GLU A 33 -3.25 -9.92 -7.17
C GLU A 33 -2.46 -10.06 -8.46
N ARG A 34 -3.08 -9.80 -9.60
CA ARG A 34 -2.39 -9.87 -10.90
C ARG A 34 -1.19 -8.93 -10.94
N GLU A 35 -1.36 -7.68 -10.50
CA GLU A 35 -0.28 -6.70 -10.55
C GLU A 35 0.81 -6.98 -9.51
N ILE A 36 0.45 -7.52 -8.35
CA ILE A 36 1.44 -7.95 -7.35
C ILE A 36 2.28 -9.11 -7.91
N ARG A 37 1.63 -10.11 -8.51
CA ARG A 37 2.35 -11.22 -9.14
C ARG A 37 3.26 -10.74 -10.27
N SER A 38 2.81 -9.78 -11.07
CA SER A 38 3.60 -9.17 -12.13
C SER A 38 4.83 -8.46 -11.55
N ALA A 39 4.66 -7.71 -10.46
CA ALA A 39 5.76 -7.05 -9.79
C ALA A 39 6.78 -8.05 -9.25
N VAL A 40 6.32 -9.16 -8.66
CA VAL A 40 7.22 -10.23 -8.20
C VAL A 40 8.03 -10.80 -9.37
N ALA A 41 7.38 -11.05 -10.50
CA ALA A 41 8.05 -11.53 -11.70
C ALA A 41 9.08 -10.53 -12.23
N ASP A 42 8.84 -9.24 -12.06
CA ASP A 42 9.76 -8.18 -12.46
C ASP A 42 10.92 -7.96 -11.48
N GLY A 43 10.96 -8.70 -10.37
CA GLY A 43 12.05 -8.64 -9.41
C GLY A 43 11.79 -7.79 -8.16
N PHE A 44 10.57 -7.28 -7.98
CA PHE A 44 10.22 -6.57 -6.75
C PHE A 44 10.15 -7.57 -5.58
N GLN A 45 10.75 -7.20 -4.46
CA GLN A 45 10.89 -8.09 -3.31
C GLN A 45 10.19 -7.57 -2.06
N THR A 46 9.91 -6.27 -1.99
CA THR A 46 9.30 -5.66 -0.83
C THR A 46 8.12 -4.81 -1.26
N PHE A 47 7.01 -4.96 -0.55
CA PHE A 47 5.77 -4.23 -0.82
C PHE A 47 5.43 -3.38 0.38
N ILE A 48 5.02 -2.14 0.13
CA ILE A 48 4.70 -1.17 1.19
C ILE A 48 3.22 -0.82 1.11
N SER A 49 2.49 -1.10 2.19
CA SER A 49 1.07 -0.77 2.31
C SER A 49 0.87 0.38 3.29
N GLY A 50 0.01 1.32 2.92
CA GLY A 50 -0.38 2.44 3.78
C GLY A 50 -1.41 2.10 4.84
N MET A 51 -1.91 0.89 4.85
CA MET A 51 -2.77 0.30 5.89
C MET A 51 -4.17 0.89 6.02
N ALA A 52 -4.62 1.66 5.04
CA ALA A 52 -6.01 2.13 5.02
C ALA A 52 -6.97 0.98 4.68
N ARG A 53 -8.23 1.12 5.09
CA ARG A 53 -9.28 0.17 4.70
C ARG A 53 -9.41 0.12 3.18
N GLY A 54 -9.73 -1.03 2.65
CA GLY A 54 -9.89 -1.24 1.22
C GLY A 54 -8.59 -1.64 0.55
N VAL A 55 -8.19 -0.93 -0.50
CA VAL A 55 -7.07 -1.30 -1.37
C VAL A 55 -5.80 -1.62 -0.60
N ASP A 56 -5.40 -0.76 0.34
CA ASP A 56 -4.15 -0.96 1.08
C ASP A 56 -4.15 -2.27 1.88
N LEU A 57 -5.22 -2.55 2.62
CA LEU A 57 -5.30 -3.79 3.41
C LEU A 57 -5.46 -5.02 2.53
N TRP A 58 -6.25 -4.95 1.46
CA TRP A 58 -6.37 -6.09 0.55
C TRP A 58 -5.02 -6.42 -0.09
N ALA A 59 -4.28 -5.40 -0.53
CA ALA A 59 -2.96 -5.59 -1.11
C ALA A 59 -1.99 -6.22 -0.10
N ALA A 60 -2.00 -5.73 1.14
CA ALA A 60 -1.17 -6.29 2.21
C ALA A 60 -1.49 -7.76 2.46
N GLU A 61 -2.78 -8.11 2.51
CA GLU A 61 -3.22 -9.48 2.73
C GLU A 61 -2.78 -10.40 1.57
N ILE A 62 -2.84 -9.90 0.33
CA ILE A 62 -2.37 -10.64 -0.85
C ILE A 62 -0.87 -10.91 -0.75
N VAL A 63 -0.08 -9.89 -0.41
CA VAL A 63 1.37 -10.02 -0.25
C VAL A 63 1.70 -11.09 0.80
N LEU A 64 1.03 -11.05 1.94
CA LEU A 64 1.23 -12.03 3.01
C LEU A 64 0.86 -13.44 2.56
N ALA A 65 -0.25 -13.60 1.82
CA ALA A 65 -0.66 -14.90 1.31
C ALA A 65 0.36 -15.47 0.32
N LEU A 66 0.90 -14.65 -0.58
CA LEU A 66 1.93 -15.08 -1.52
C LEU A 66 3.23 -15.45 -0.80
N ARG A 67 3.60 -14.69 0.23
CA ARG A 67 4.76 -15.03 1.05
C ARG A 67 4.58 -16.38 1.72
N ASP A 68 3.38 -16.64 2.27
CA ASP A 68 3.07 -17.93 2.91
C ASP A 68 3.08 -19.09 1.92
N GLU A 69 2.80 -18.82 0.64
CA GLU A 69 2.90 -19.83 -0.42
C GLU A 69 4.35 -20.08 -0.89
N GLY A 70 5.31 -19.35 -0.34
CA GLY A 70 6.73 -19.55 -0.63
C GLY A 70 7.39 -18.46 -1.46
N ALA A 71 6.69 -17.38 -1.82
CA ALA A 71 7.31 -16.27 -2.53
C ALA A 71 8.32 -15.56 -1.62
N SER A 72 9.50 -15.23 -2.17
CA SER A 72 10.56 -14.53 -1.42
C SER A 72 10.29 -13.02 -1.40
N ILE A 73 9.23 -12.62 -0.73
CA ILE A 73 8.80 -11.23 -0.64
C ILE A 73 8.55 -10.81 0.81
N ARG A 74 8.51 -9.52 1.04
CA ARG A 74 8.32 -8.90 2.36
C ARG A 74 7.25 -7.84 2.31
N LEU A 75 6.62 -7.60 3.47
CA LEU A 75 5.62 -6.55 3.64
C LEU A 75 6.11 -5.53 4.66
N ILE A 76 6.09 -4.26 4.26
CA ILE A 76 6.27 -3.12 5.15
C ILE A 76 4.90 -2.47 5.33
N CYS A 77 4.49 -2.27 6.58
CA CYS A 77 3.30 -1.50 6.89
C CYS A 77 3.72 -0.07 7.24
N ALA A 78 3.26 0.89 6.44
CA ALA A 78 3.49 2.32 6.65
C ALA A 78 2.20 2.97 7.12
N SER A 79 1.89 2.81 8.42
CA SER A 79 0.69 3.40 9.00
C SER A 79 0.92 4.90 9.26
N PRO A 80 -0.09 5.77 9.05
CA PRO A 80 0.13 7.20 9.23
C PRO A 80 0.45 7.58 10.67
N TYR A 81 -0.19 6.94 11.65
CA TYR A 81 0.08 7.15 13.07
C TYR A 81 -0.49 5.98 13.88
N GLN A 82 0.00 5.80 15.09
CA GLN A 82 -0.50 4.75 15.98
C GLN A 82 -1.94 5.08 16.40
N GLY A 83 -2.85 4.10 16.27
CA GLY A 83 -4.27 4.29 16.56
C GLY A 83 -5.10 4.71 15.36
N PHE A 84 -4.52 4.72 14.17
CA PHE A 84 -5.19 5.08 12.91
C PHE A 84 -6.52 4.31 12.71
N GLU A 85 -6.57 3.06 13.13
CA GLU A 85 -7.72 2.17 12.98
C GLU A 85 -8.79 2.30 14.08
N SER A 86 -8.58 3.16 15.07
CA SER A 86 -9.40 3.17 16.29
C SER A 86 -10.88 3.42 16.07
N ASN A 87 -11.27 4.14 15.01
CA ASN A 87 -12.68 4.45 14.71
C ASN A 87 -13.29 3.51 13.66
N TRP A 88 -12.57 2.48 13.23
CA TRP A 88 -13.09 1.52 12.26
C TRP A 88 -14.01 0.49 12.89
N SER A 89 -14.77 -0.23 12.07
CA SER A 89 -15.53 -1.38 12.56
C SER A 89 -14.62 -2.43 13.16
N THR A 90 -15.16 -3.27 14.02
CA THR A 90 -14.41 -4.37 14.66
C THR A 90 -13.80 -5.30 13.61
N ALA A 91 -14.52 -5.57 12.53
CA ALA A 91 -14.02 -6.44 11.46
C ALA A 91 -12.77 -5.85 10.78
N TRP A 92 -12.77 -4.56 10.47
CA TRP A 92 -11.61 -3.91 9.86
C TRP A 92 -10.45 -3.76 10.84
N GLN A 93 -10.73 -3.46 12.11
CA GLN A 93 -9.70 -3.40 13.16
C GLN A 93 -8.98 -4.74 13.28
N LYS A 94 -9.73 -5.85 13.23
CA LYS A 94 -9.15 -7.19 13.30
C LYS A 94 -8.24 -7.48 12.13
N ARG A 95 -8.65 -7.11 10.91
CA ARG A 95 -7.82 -7.28 9.71
C ARG A 95 -6.54 -6.47 9.79
N TYR A 96 -6.64 -5.22 10.22
CA TYR A 96 -5.49 -4.35 10.45
C TYR A 96 -4.51 -4.99 11.44
N ALA A 97 -5.00 -5.43 12.60
CA ALA A 97 -4.17 -6.04 13.63
C ALA A 97 -3.46 -7.30 13.12
N GLN A 98 -4.16 -8.15 12.38
CA GLN A 98 -3.58 -9.38 11.82
C GLN A 98 -2.46 -9.08 10.83
N VAL A 99 -2.64 -8.08 9.97
CA VAL A 99 -1.60 -7.68 9.02
C VAL A 99 -0.38 -7.10 9.75
N MET A 100 -0.62 -6.23 10.73
CA MET A 100 0.46 -5.63 11.53
C MET A 100 1.29 -6.69 12.25
N GLU A 101 0.64 -7.71 12.79
CA GLU A 101 1.32 -8.81 13.47
C GLU A 101 2.22 -9.62 12.54
N LYS A 102 1.79 -9.83 11.29
CA LYS A 102 2.50 -10.67 10.32
C LYS A 102 3.50 -9.90 9.46
N ALA A 103 3.47 -8.59 9.47
CA ALA A 103 4.36 -7.76 8.66
C ALA A 103 5.83 -7.98 9.01
N ASP A 104 6.70 -7.82 8.03
CA ASP A 104 8.14 -7.89 8.23
C ASP A 104 8.69 -6.64 8.90
N LEU A 105 8.04 -5.48 8.64
CA LEU A 105 8.43 -4.21 9.23
C LEU A 105 7.20 -3.32 9.38
N VAL A 106 7.13 -2.59 10.49
CA VAL A 106 6.07 -1.62 10.74
C VAL A 106 6.70 -0.26 10.97
N ARG A 107 6.16 0.76 10.30
CA ARG A 107 6.53 2.17 10.49
C ARG A 107 5.30 3.00 10.75
N TYR A 108 5.35 3.83 11.77
CA TYR A 108 4.38 4.90 12.00
C TYR A 108 5.05 6.19 11.51
N ILE A 109 4.50 6.77 10.44
CA ILE A 109 5.15 7.88 9.73
C ILE A 109 5.12 9.16 10.55
N CYS A 110 4.04 9.39 11.29
CA CYS A 110 3.88 10.57 12.15
C CYS A 110 3.73 10.13 13.61
N PRO A 111 4.20 10.94 14.57
CA PRO A 111 4.10 10.59 15.98
C PRO A 111 2.65 10.55 16.49
N ARG A 112 1.76 11.28 15.82
CA ARG A 112 0.32 11.34 16.14
C ARG A 112 -0.44 11.91 14.95
N TYR A 113 -1.78 11.88 15.03
CA TYR A 113 -2.61 12.50 14.00
C TYR A 113 -2.22 13.95 13.76
N SER A 114 -2.15 14.33 12.48
CA SER A 114 -2.02 15.71 12.02
C SER A 114 -2.78 15.85 10.72
N ARG A 115 -3.08 17.09 10.33
CA ARG A 115 -3.85 17.37 9.10
C ARG A 115 -3.19 16.78 7.86
N ASP A 116 -1.87 16.74 7.83
CA ASP A 116 -1.08 16.30 6.68
C ASP A 116 -0.52 14.87 6.82
N CYS A 117 -0.86 14.13 7.88
CA CYS A 117 -0.23 12.83 8.14
C CYS A 117 -0.51 11.80 7.06
N PHE A 118 -1.69 11.82 6.44
CA PHE A 118 -1.99 10.87 5.36
C PHE A 118 -1.16 11.18 4.12
N GLN A 119 -1.03 12.44 3.77
CA GLN A 119 -0.22 12.84 2.62
C GLN A 119 1.26 12.55 2.88
N ARG A 120 1.75 12.81 4.09
CA ARG A 120 3.13 12.48 4.47
C ARG A 120 3.40 10.99 4.35
N ARG A 121 2.47 10.14 4.82
CA ARG A 121 2.58 8.69 4.66
C ARG A 121 2.63 8.31 3.18
N ASN A 122 1.75 8.88 2.35
CA ASN A 122 1.71 8.58 0.93
C ASN A 122 3.02 8.97 0.24
N GLU A 123 3.55 10.14 0.54
CA GLU A 123 4.83 10.60 -0.03
C GLU A 123 5.98 9.72 0.43
N TRP A 124 5.98 9.32 1.70
CA TRP A 124 6.99 8.40 2.22
C TRP A 124 7.02 7.09 1.44
N MET A 125 5.85 6.53 1.14
CA MET A 125 5.76 5.29 0.37
C MET A 125 6.34 5.45 -1.04
N VAL A 126 5.99 6.52 -1.72
CA VAL A 126 6.51 6.82 -3.06
C VAL A 126 8.01 7.05 -3.03
N ASP A 127 8.50 7.81 -2.05
CA ASP A 127 9.92 8.10 -1.89
C ASP A 127 10.77 6.83 -1.72
N HIS A 128 10.19 5.80 -1.14
CA HIS A 128 10.89 4.54 -0.85
C HIS A 128 10.62 3.43 -1.87
N SER A 129 9.94 3.75 -2.98
CA SER A 129 9.51 2.76 -3.97
C SER A 129 9.93 3.12 -5.39
N ALA A 130 10.00 2.11 -6.24
CA ALA A 130 10.28 2.26 -7.66
C ALA A 130 9.07 1.94 -8.54
N ARG A 131 7.95 1.55 -7.94
CA ARG A 131 6.67 1.31 -8.63
C ARG A 131 5.52 1.57 -7.68
N VAL A 132 4.44 2.15 -8.20
CA VAL A 132 3.18 2.31 -7.50
C VAL A 132 2.12 1.48 -8.24
N ILE A 133 1.42 0.61 -7.51
CA ILE A 133 0.24 -0.08 -8.03
C ILE A 133 -0.97 0.69 -7.54
N ALA A 134 -1.79 1.19 -8.45
CA ALA A 134 -2.88 2.10 -8.16
C ALA A 134 -4.25 1.54 -8.57
N ILE A 135 -5.23 1.74 -7.70
CA ILE A 135 -6.66 1.61 -8.02
C ILE A 135 -7.23 3.02 -7.92
N TYR A 136 -7.60 3.61 -9.05
CA TYR A 136 -8.00 5.01 -9.11
C TYR A 136 -9.37 5.17 -9.78
N ASN A 137 -10.29 5.89 -9.13
CA ASN A 137 -11.66 6.12 -9.61
C ASN A 137 -11.80 7.42 -10.42
N GLY A 138 -10.74 8.19 -10.62
CA GLY A 138 -10.77 9.43 -11.38
C GLY A 138 -11.10 10.69 -10.57
N GLU A 139 -11.40 10.56 -9.29
CA GLU A 139 -11.84 11.68 -8.46
C GLU A 139 -10.68 12.35 -7.72
N LEU A 140 -10.91 13.58 -7.26
CA LEU A 140 -9.99 14.30 -6.39
C LEU A 140 -9.87 13.58 -5.04
N GLY A 141 -8.70 13.67 -4.42
CA GLY A 141 -8.47 13.11 -3.09
C GLY A 141 -7.06 12.56 -2.93
N GLY A 142 -6.87 11.76 -1.89
CA GLY A 142 -5.56 11.23 -1.51
C GLY A 142 -4.90 10.38 -2.58
N THR A 143 -5.67 9.54 -3.27
CA THR A 143 -5.13 8.69 -4.35
C THR A 143 -4.60 9.55 -5.49
N ARG A 144 -5.38 10.54 -5.96
CA ARG A 144 -4.92 11.45 -7.00
C ARG A 144 -3.66 12.19 -6.57
N ASN A 145 -3.64 12.69 -5.34
CA ASN A 145 -2.47 13.41 -4.81
C ASN A 145 -1.23 12.54 -4.81
N THR A 146 -1.37 11.27 -4.44
CA THR A 146 -0.28 10.29 -4.46
C THR A 146 0.22 10.06 -5.89
N LEU A 147 -0.69 9.91 -6.85
CA LEU A 147 -0.34 9.72 -8.26
C LEU A 147 0.39 10.92 -8.84
N MET A 148 -0.04 12.14 -8.50
CA MET A 148 0.63 13.35 -8.92
C MET A 148 2.03 13.46 -8.31
N TYR A 149 2.19 13.07 -7.06
CA TYR A 149 3.48 13.05 -6.40
C TYR A 149 4.43 12.03 -7.06
N ALA A 150 3.93 10.85 -7.37
CA ALA A 150 4.71 9.83 -8.07
C ALA A 150 5.16 10.34 -9.44
N GLU A 151 4.28 10.98 -10.19
CA GLU A 151 4.62 11.54 -11.50
C GLU A 151 5.71 12.60 -11.38
N ARG A 152 5.60 13.54 -10.45
CA ARG A 152 6.62 14.58 -10.23
C ARG A 152 7.97 13.98 -9.84
N ASN A 153 7.99 12.83 -9.17
CA ASN A 153 9.21 12.16 -8.74
C ASN A 153 9.63 11.03 -9.67
N GLN A 154 8.99 10.92 -10.83
CA GLN A 154 9.32 9.95 -11.88
C GLN A 154 9.26 8.50 -11.40
N VAL A 155 8.33 8.19 -10.51
CA VAL A 155 8.06 6.82 -10.06
C VAL A 155 6.93 6.25 -10.92
N PRO A 156 7.19 5.16 -11.67
CA PRO A 156 6.18 4.55 -12.54
C PRO A 156 4.93 4.11 -11.78
N VAL A 157 3.77 4.36 -12.37
CA VAL A 157 2.48 3.95 -11.83
C VAL A 157 1.86 2.90 -12.75
N VAL A 158 1.40 1.80 -12.17
CA VAL A 158 0.62 0.78 -12.87
C VAL A 158 -0.82 0.87 -12.37
N HIS A 159 -1.76 1.09 -13.28
CA HIS A 159 -3.17 1.10 -12.96
C HIS A 159 -3.71 -0.33 -13.02
N ALA A 160 -4.13 -0.83 -11.88
CA ALA A 160 -4.66 -2.19 -11.77
C ALA A 160 -6.16 -2.30 -12.11
#